data_0e50804f2daaa16fe12a3c0c6e414513
#
_entry.id   0e50804f2daaa16fe12a3c0c6e414513
#
_cell.length_a   1.000
_cell.length_b   1.000
_cell.length_c   1.000
_cell.angle_alpha   90.00
_cell.angle_beta   90.00
_cell.angle_gamma   90.00
#
_symmetry.space_group_name_H-M   'P 1'
#
loop_
_entity.id
_entity.type
_entity.pdbx_description
1 polymer ?
#
loop_
_entity_poly.entity_id
_entity_poly.type
_entity_poly.pdbx_seq_one_letter_code
_entity_poly.pdbx_strand_id
1 'polypeptide(L)'
;MNNSVEKYLNKAQLEAMTVGAHTEVDICGRRFGKSFGIVSLRIKRNVEFMPGSTGAFIASSYKQANTRTLPAALSGLAEFGWYEGIHYVIGKKPSPKLGYKKPLIPLNNHDDVVSFYNGAQMIIISQDVKLGSNSMTLDWLIGDEAKGLNFEKLKDETFPANGGTRRYFSECPWHHSILFVSDMPVLKSARWLLNYREKATPDLIDAIKGLLYERWHVYTTWPEGKEKQWKLSGLEKLINQLRAHAVFYREWSTFENVDVVGLKYIKQMKRDLPPLVFQTSILSKRIERLSDGFYPNFRDNLHTYIANNNTPLHDIGYSLSPGKDLGCLLDGDLDLKAPIAIAFDYNANINWLVAGQRDGMKLKILKSFFVKYERKLRELVDDFCHYYRAHLSKEVVFYYDSTALGSNYAVSNDDFASVIVEQFHKHGWIVTTTFIGKPMKHSEKYSIINDGFRGAKHLLPMFNKENNEALLIAIHLAETTITPSGFHKAKGGEKLAENESDLLEHRTDGTDAFDTLYLGNVLYPYSAFGSGLGSGL
;
A
#
# COMPACT_ATOMS: atom_id res chain seq x y z
N MET A 1 -1.09 -19.28 -42.57
CA MET A 1 -0.77 -20.10 -41.38
C MET A 1 -1.20 -19.31 -40.17
N ASN A 2 -2.27 -19.76 -39.49
CA ASN A 2 -2.66 -19.13 -38.22
C ASN A 2 -1.59 -19.52 -37.17
N ASN A 3 -0.67 -18.63 -36.89
CA ASN A 3 0.23 -18.78 -35.76
C ASN A 3 -0.57 -18.53 -34.47
N SER A 4 -1.33 -19.53 -34.01
CA SER A 4 -1.91 -19.50 -32.67
C SER A 4 -0.76 -19.63 -31.67
N VAL A 5 -0.61 -18.63 -30.82
CA VAL A 5 0.33 -18.68 -29.71
C VAL A 5 -0.46 -19.12 -28.46
N GLU A 6 -0.11 -20.28 -27.92
CA GLU A 6 -0.69 -20.74 -26.66
C GLU A 6 -0.17 -19.85 -25.52
N LYS A 7 -1.09 -19.40 -24.66
CA LYS A 7 -0.78 -18.60 -23.48
C LYS A 7 -1.25 -19.34 -22.23
N TYR A 8 -0.36 -19.42 -21.24
CA TYR A 8 -0.68 -20.01 -19.96
C TYR A 8 -1.36 -18.98 -19.05
N LEU A 9 -2.49 -19.35 -18.48
CA LEU A 9 -3.16 -18.67 -17.37
C LEU A 9 -3.33 -19.68 -16.23
N ASN A 10 -3.03 -19.27 -15.01
CA ASN A 10 -3.36 -20.13 -13.87
C ASN A 10 -4.89 -20.23 -13.70
N LYS A 11 -5.34 -21.24 -12.93
CA LYS A 11 -6.77 -21.51 -12.73
C LYS A 11 -7.56 -20.28 -12.30
N ALA A 12 -7.01 -19.49 -11.41
CA ALA A 12 -7.67 -18.31 -10.87
C ALA A 12 -7.78 -17.19 -11.90
N GLN A 13 -6.71 -16.92 -12.66
CA GLN A 13 -6.75 -15.95 -13.77
C GLN A 13 -7.75 -16.37 -14.83
N LEU A 14 -7.80 -17.67 -15.16
CA LEU A 14 -8.75 -18.21 -16.11
C LEU A 14 -10.19 -18.07 -15.58
N GLU A 15 -10.44 -18.35 -14.30
CA GLU A 15 -11.76 -18.18 -13.69
C GLU A 15 -12.22 -16.73 -13.71
N ALA A 16 -11.36 -15.80 -13.27
CA ALA A 16 -11.64 -14.36 -13.26
C ALA A 16 -11.96 -13.83 -14.67
N MET A 17 -11.14 -14.20 -15.65
CA MET A 17 -11.35 -13.82 -17.05
C MET A 17 -12.65 -14.40 -17.61
N THR A 18 -12.92 -15.67 -17.36
CA THR A 18 -14.06 -16.40 -17.93
C THR A 18 -15.38 -15.92 -17.34
N VAL A 19 -15.46 -15.81 -16.02
CA VAL A 19 -16.65 -15.29 -15.34
C VAL A 19 -16.92 -13.85 -15.77
N GLY A 20 -15.92 -13.01 -15.74
CA GLY A 20 -16.01 -11.62 -16.20
C GLY A 20 -17.05 -10.79 -15.46
N ALA A 21 -17.11 -10.92 -14.13
CA ALA A 21 -18.06 -10.18 -13.30
C ALA A 21 -17.91 -8.66 -13.43
N HIS A 22 -19.00 -7.93 -13.22
CA HIS A 22 -19.02 -6.47 -13.20
C HIS A 22 -18.13 -5.92 -12.07
N THR A 23 -18.34 -6.41 -10.85
CA THR A 23 -17.49 -6.09 -9.71
C THR A 23 -16.63 -7.32 -9.36
N GLU A 24 -15.32 -7.10 -9.24
CA GLU A 24 -14.36 -8.16 -9.00
C GLU A 24 -13.36 -7.72 -7.94
N VAL A 25 -13.16 -8.56 -6.92
CA VAL A 25 -12.19 -8.33 -5.85
C VAL A 25 -11.39 -9.61 -5.62
N ASP A 26 -10.10 -9.54 -5.92
CA ASP A 26 -9.18 -10.67 -5.78
C ASP A 26 -8.10 -10.37 -4.75
N ILE A 27 -8.11 -11.12 -3.67
CA ILE A 27 -7.06 -11.10 -2.65
C ILE A 27 -6.07 -12.21 -2.97
N CYS A 28 -4.88 -11.84 -3.45
CA CYS A 28 -3.94 -12.78 -4.02
C CYS A 28 -2.62 -12.82 -3.27
N GLY A 29 -2.04 -14.00 -3.08
CA GLY A 29 -0.68 -14.15 -2.57
C GLY A 29 0.36 -13.46 -3.47
N ARG A 30 1.52 -13.14 -2.91
CA ARG A 30 2.64 -12.56 -3.68
C ARG A 30 3.09 -13.52 -4.79
N ARG A 31 3.51 -12.98 -5.94
CA ARG A 31 3.87 -13.78 -7.13
C ARG A 31 2.74 -14.63 -7.72
N PHE A 32 1.52 -14.35 -7.33
CA PHE A 32 0.33 -14.96 -7.93
C PHE A 32 0.15 -14.57 -9.41
N GLY A 33 0.68 -13.44 -9.86
CA GLY A 33 0.49 -12.91 -11.21
C GLY A 33 -0.75 -12.03 -11.35
N LYS A 34 -1.22 -11.38 -10.26
CA LYS A 34 -2.42 -10.53 -10.23
C LYS A 34 -2.35 -9.38 -11.24
N SER A 35 -1.31 -8.55 -11.19
CA SER A 35 -1.18 -7.39 -12.09
C SER A 35 -0.94 -7.82 -13.54
N PHE A 36 -0.10 -8.84 -13.74
CA PHE A 36 0.24 -9.39 -15.05
C PHE A 36 -0.95 -10.10 -15.72
N GLY A 37 -1.71 -10.93 -14.99
CA GLY A 37 -2.81 -11.74 -15.54
C GLY A 37 -4.18 -11.08 -15.35
N ILE A 38 -4.61 -10.78 -14.11
CA ILE A 38 -5.97 -10.28 -13.86
C ILE A 38 -6.14 -8.84 -14.34
N VAL A 39 -5.23 -7.93 -13.91
CA VAL A 39 -5.34 -6.50 -14.22
C VAL A 39 -5.19 -6.24 -15.72
N SER A 40 -4.18 -6.83 -16.37
CA SER A 40 -3.95 -6.64 -17.80
C SER A 40 -5.11 -7.15 -18.67
N LEU A 41 -5.66 -8.32 -18.34
CA LEU A 41 -6.82 -8.87 -19.05
C LEU A 41 -8.09 -8.02 -18.82
N ARG A 42 -8.25 -7.44 -17.62
CA ARG A 42 -9.34 -6.52 -17.33
C ARG A 42 -9.22 -5.23 -18.14
N ILE A 43 -8.02 -4.63 -18.21
CA ILE A 43 -7.76 -3.46 -19.06
C ILE A 43 -8.08 -3.79 -20.51
N LYS A 44 -7.51 -4.88 -21.02
CA LYS A 44 -7.72 -5.30 -22.42
C LYS A 44 -9.20 -5.46 -22.74
N ARG A 45 -9.95 -6.18 -21.92
CA ARG A 45 -11.39 -6.38 -22.06
C ARG A 45 -12.17 -5.06 -22.06
N ASN A 46 -11.93 -4.21 -21.05
CA ASN A 46 -12.67 -2.96 -20.93
C ASN A 46 -12.41 -2.04 -22.14
N VAL A 47 -11.16 -1.96 -22.60
CA VAL A 47 -10.79 -1.17 -23.78
C VAL A 47 -11.43 -1.75 -25.05
N GLU A 48 -11.41 -3.06 -25.26
CA GLU A 48 -11.98 -3.70 -26.46
C GLU A 48 -13.50 -3.55 -26.55
N PHE A 49 -14.19 -3.74 -25.42
CA PHE A 49 -15.66 -3.69 -25.40
C PHE A 49 -16.23 -2.28 -25.23
N MET A 50 -15.44 -1.32 -24.80
CA MET A 50 -15.83 0.08 -24.63
C MET A 50 -14.88 1.02 -25.38
N PRO A 51 -14.87 0.98 -26.73
CA PRO A 51 -14.01 1.86 -27.52
C PRO A 51 -14.38 3.34 -27.28
N GLY A 52 -13.38 4.18 -27.07
CA GLY A 52 -13.55 5.59 -26.76
C GLY A 52 -13.92 5.91 -25.31
N SER A 53 -14.05 4.91 -24.43
CA SER A 53 -14.34 5.10 -23.01
C SER A 53 -13.19 5.75 -22.24
N THR A 54 -13.52 6.28 -21.06
CA THR A 54 -12.53 6.78 -20.10
C THR A 54 -12.59 5.95 -18.83
N GLY A 55 -11.56 5.18 -18.55
CA GLY A 55 -11.42 4.43 -17.30
C GLY A 55 -10.40 5.05 -16.36
N ALA A 56 -10.32 4.51 -15.14
CA ALA A 56 -9.32 4.91 -14.17
C ALA A 56 -8.50 3.73 -13.64
N PHE A 57 -7.19 3.97 -13.49
CA PHE A 57 -6.27 3.14 -12.75
C PHE A 57 -5.91 3.85 -11.44
N ILE A 58 -6.40 3.32 -10.31
CA ILE A 58 -6.36 3.97 -9.02
C ILE A 58 -5.19 3.40 -8.21
N ALA A 59 -4.35 4.27 -7.68
CA ALA A 59 -3.24 3.94 -6.80
C ALA A 59 -3.24 4.82 -5.55
N SER A 60 -2.54 4.40 -4.49
CA SER A 60 -2.35 5.23 -3.31
C SER A 60 -1.49 6.44 -3.61
N SER A 61 -0.50 6.28 -4.53
CA SER A 61 0.35 7.36 -5.01
C SER A 61 0.80 7.12 -6.47
N TYR A 62 1.16 8.22 -7.18
CA TYR A 62 1.76 8.14 -8.52
C TYR A 62 3.05 7.33 -8.53
N LYS A 63 3.86 7.44 -7.47
CA LYS A 63 5.07 6.64 -7.30
C LYS A 63 4.75 5.15 -7.32
N GLN A 64 3.75 4.72 -6.55
CA GLN A 64 3.31 3.32 -6.54
C GLN A 64 2.81 2.87 -7.91
N ALA A 65 1.94 3.67 -8.55
CA ALA A 65 1.43 3.37 -9.88
C ALA A 65 2.56 3.15 -10.88
N ASN A 66 3.43 4.14 -11.03
CA ASN A 66 4.42 4.19 -12.10
C ASN A 66 5.62 3.25 -11.87
N THR A 67 5.98 2.95 -10.61
CA THR A 67 7.15 2.11 -10.33
C THR A 67 6.83 0.64 -10.08
N ARG A 68 5.58 0.30 -9.74
CA ARG A 68 5.24 -1.06 -9.28
C ARG A 68 4.09 -1.70 -10.05
N THR A 69 2.93 -1.04 -10.09
CA THR A 69 1.70 -1.71 -10.51
C THR A 69 1.44 -1.58 -12.01
N LEU A 70 1.53 -0.38 -12.56
CA LEU A 70 1.31 -0.15 -13.99
C LEU A 70 2.33 -0.88 -14.89
N PRO A 71 3.66 -0.87 -14.62
CA PRO A 71 4.62 -1.62 -15.43
C PRO A 71 4.32 -3.12 -15.52
N ALA A 72 3.86 -3.73 -14.41
CA ALA A 72 3.48 -5.14 -14.40
C ALA A 72 2.22 -5.41 -15.26
N ALA A 73 1.22 -4.53 -15.19
CA ALA A 73 0.02 -4.62 -16.03
C ALA A 73 0.34 -4.42 -17.52
N LEU A 74 1.21 -3.46 -17.86
CA LEU A 74 1.65 -3.22 -19.24
C LEU A 74 2.48 -4.37 -19.78
N SER A 75 3.34 -4.98 -18.97
CA SER A 75 4.04 -6.22 -19.32
C SER A 75 3.05 -7.35 -19.66
N GLY A 76 1.97 -7.47 -18.89
CA GLY A 76 0.91 -8.42 -19.20
C GLY A 76 0.20 -8.10 -20.52
N LEU A 77 -0.09 -6.83 -20.82
CA LEU A 77 -0.66 -6.43 -22.11
C LEU A 77 0.25 -6.82 -23.28
N ALA A 78 1.58 -6.66 -23.12
CA ALA A 78 2.55 -7.07 -24.15
C ALA A 78 2.51 -8.58 -24.41
N GLU A 79 2.36 -9.41 -23.39
CA GLU A 79 2.15 -10.85 -23.55
C GLU A 79 0.86 -11.19 -24.30
N PHE A 80 -0.18 -10.36 -24.15
CA PHE A 80 -1.44 -10.50 -24.90
C PHE A 80 -1.43 -9.74 -26.24
N GLY A 81 -0.25 -9.38 -26.75
CA GLY A 81 -0.05 -8.80 -28.07
C GLY A 81 -0.28 -7.29 -28.17
N TRP A 82 -0.35 -6.58 -27.05
CA TRP A 82 -0.50 -5.13 -27.05
C TRP A 82 0.79 -4.41 -26.67
N TYR A 83 1.33 -3.63 -27.58
CA TYR A 83 2.63 -2.97 -27.44
C TYR A 83 2.50 -1.47 -27.45
N GLU A 84 3.35 -0.79 -26.67
CA GLU A 84 3.46 0.66 -26.66
C GLU A 84 3.90 1.18 -28.04
N GLY A 85 3.35 2.32 -28.44
CA GLY A 85 3.59 2.90 -29.76
C GLY A 85 2.79 2.27 -30.91
N ILE A 86 2.13 1.13 -30.67
CA ILE A 86 1.25 0.45 -31.65
C ILE A 86 -0.20 0.44 -31.13
N HIS A 87 -0.42 -0.08 -29.94
CA HIS A 87 -1.75 -0.26 -29.36
C HIS A 87 -2.11 0.78 -28.29
N TYR A 88 -1.11 1.35 -27.64
CA TYR A 88 -1.27 2.40 -26.64
C TYR A 88 -0.05 3.33 -26.58
N VAL A 89 -0.23 4.52 -26.02
CA VAL A 89 0.82 5.46 -25.64
C VAL A 89 0.57 5.97 -24.22
N ILE A 90 1.65 6.28 -23.49
CA ILE A 90 1.63 6.68 -22.08
C ILE A 90 2.14 8.09 -21.95
N GLY A 91 1.47 8.92 -21.09
CA GLY A 91 1.98 10.22 -20.67
C GLY A 91 2.12 11.25 -21.80
N LYS A 92 1.45 11.06 -22.92
CA LYS A 92 1.48 11.98 -24.05
C LYS A 92 0.27 11.82 -24.96
N LYS A 93 -0.06 12.89 -25.66
CA LYS A 93 -1.10 12.85 -26.69
C LYS A 93 -0.66 11.94 -27.85
N PRO A 94 -1.50 11.00 -28.31
CA PRO A 94 -1.17 10.17 -29.46
C PRO A 94 -0.84 11.01 -30.69
N SER A 95 0.27 10.68 -31.37
CA SER A 95 0.62 11.32 -32.62
C SER A 95 -0.44 11.03 -33.70
N PRO A 96 -0.85 12.00 -34.53
CA PRO A 96 -1.76 11.75 -35.64
C PRO A 96 -1.28 10.65 -36.61
N LYS A 97 0.02 10.42 -36.69
CA LYS A 97 0.62 9.37 -37.54
C LYS A 97 0.24 7.95 -37.09
N LEU A 98 -0.16 7.76 -35.83
CA LEU A 98 -0.59 6.47 -35.29
C LEU A 98 -2.02 6.09 -35.75
N GLY A 99 -2.81 7.03 -36.24
CA GLY A 99 -4.17 6.78 -36.71
C GLY A 99 -5.14 6.34 -35.61
N TYR A 100 -4.86 6.66 -34.34
CA TYR A 100 -5.74 6.30 -33.22
C TYR A 100 -7.11 6.98 -33.36
N LYS A 101 -8.17 6.24 -32.96
CA LYS A 101 -9.52 6.82 -32.91
C LYS A 101 -9.59 7.90 -31.81
N LYS A 102 -10.52 8.84 -31.97
CA LYS A 102 -10.74 9.88 -30.95
C LYS A 102 -11.53 9.30 -29.77
N PRO A 103 -11.23 9.74 -28.53
CA PRO A 103 -12.04 9.39 -27.37
C PRO A 103 -13.43 10.05 -27.44
N LEU A 104 -14.41 9.48 -26.74
CA LEU A 104 -15.75 10.06 -26.61
C LEU A 104 -15.71 11.37 -25.82
N ILE A 105 -14.89 11.44 -24.79
CA ILE A 105 -14.63 12.63 -23.97
C ILE A 105 -13.13 12.97 -24.09
N PRO A 106 -12.75 13.98 -24.89
CA PRO A 106 -11.35 14.36 -25.03
C PRO A 106 -10.79 14.95 -23.73
N LEU A 107 -9.57 14.54 -23.38
CA LEU A 107 -8.82 15.12 -22.28
C LEU A 107 -7.87 16.21 -22.80
N ASN A 108 -7.71 17.28 -22.02
CA ASN A 108 -6.79 18.38 -22.35
C ASN A 108 -5.35 18.06 -21.95
N ASN A 109 -5.17 17.40 -20.82
CA ASN A 109 -3.87 16.92 -20.34
C ASN A 109 -3.76 15.40 -20.49
N HIS A 110 -2.58 14.91 -20.91
CA HIS A 110 -2.31 13.50 -21.16
C HIS A 110 -1.16 12.96 -20.29
N ASP A 111 -0.62 13.75 -19.35
CA ASP A 111 0.56 13.38 -18.56
C ASP A 111 0.33 12.06 -17.77
N ASP A 112 -0.86 11.92 -17.19
CA ASP A 112 -1.24 10.74 -16.40
C ASP A 112 -2.23 9.84 -17.16
N VAL A 113 -2.12 9.76 -18.48
CA VAL A 113 -3.09 9.03 -19.33
C VAL A 113 -2.40 7.96 -20.17
N VAL A 114 -2.98 6.77 -20.18
CA VAL A 114 -2.71 5.75 -21.19
C VAL A 114 -3.80 5.86 -22.27
N SER A 115 -3.42 6.24 -23.48
CA SER A 115 -4.33 6.38 -24.63
C SER A 115 -4.22 5.16 -25.53
N PHE A 116 -5.36 4.53 -25.86
CA PHE A 116 -5.41 3.31 -26.67
C PHE A 116 -5.84 3.57 -28.11
N TYR A 117 -5.45 2.67 -29.02
CA TYR A 117 -5.65 2.75 -30.46
C TYR A 117 -7.12 2.96 -30.91
N ASN A 118 -8.07 2.45 -30.11
CA ASN A 118 -9.50 2.54 -30.41
C ASN A 118 -10.20 3.76 -29.78
N GLY A 119 -9.40 4.69 -29.24
CA GLY A 119 -9.88 5.92 -28.59
C GLY A 119 -10.20 5.78 -27.11
N ALA A 120 -10.15 4.58 -26.54
CA ALA A 120 -10.28 4.43 -25.08
C ALA A 120 -9.08 5.08 -24.37
N GLN A 121 -9.33 5.58 -23.15
CA GLN A 121 -8.33 6.23 -22.30
C GLN A 121 -8.38 5.64 -20.91
N MET A 122 -7.24 5.57 -20.23
CA MET A 122 -7.14 5.15 -18.84
C MET A 122 -6.35 6.22 -18.08
N ILE A 123 -7.00 6.91 -17.16
CA ILE A 123 -6.40 7.95 -16.33
C ILE A 123 -5.77 7.28 -15.10
N ILE A 124 -4.53 7.63 -14.79
CA ILE A 124 -3.88 7.21 -13.55
C ILE A 124 -4.30 8.19 -12.46
N ILE A 125 -5.07 7.72 -11.48
CA ILE A 125 -5.56 8.52 -10.36
C ILE A 125 -4.77 8.16 -9.11
N SER A 126 -4.15 9.18 -8.50
CA SER A 126 -3.46 9.05 -7.23
C SER A 126 -4.30 9.64 -6.10
N GLN A 127 -4.45 8.89 -5.01
CA GLN A 127 -5.23 9.34 -3.84
C GLN A 127 -4.48 10.31 -2.92
N ASP A 128 -3.18 10.56 -3.12
CA ASP A 128 -2.43 11.57 -2.39
C ASP A 128 -2.73 12.99 -2.89
N VAL A 129 -3.29 13.13 -4.09
CA VAL A 129 -3.77 14.42 -4.62
C VAL A 129 -5.18 14.71 -4.11
N LYS A 130 -5.42 15.92 -3.62
CA LYS A 130 -6.76 16.37 -3.22
C LYS A 130 -7.67 16.51 -4.44
N LEU A 131 -8.90 15.98 -4.35
CA LEU A 131 -9.93 16.09 -5.40
C LEU A 131 -9.53 15.44 -6.73
N GLY A 132 -8.66 14.43 -6.71
CA GLY A 132 -8.08 13.83 -7.91
C GLY A 132 -9.07 13.23 -8.90
N SER A 133 -10.23 12.76 -8.44
CA SER A 133 -11.29 12.20 -9.31
C SER A 133 -12.58 13.02 -9.36
N ASN A 134 -12.69 14.10 -8.59
CA ASN A 134 -13.84 14.98 -8.62
C ASN A 134 -13.99 15.63 -10.01
N SER A 135 -15.21 15.67 -10.51
CA SER A 135 -15.56 16.21 -11.84
C SER A 135 -15.10 15.36 -13.04
N MET A 136 -14.55 14.17 -12.81
CA MET A 136 -14.28 13.21 -13.89
C MET A 136 -15.54 12.40 -14.23
N THR A 137 -15.64 11.99 -15.48
CA THR A 137 -16.65 11.04 -15.95
C THR A 137 -15.93 9.76 -16.37
N LEU A 138 -16.09 8.70 -15.57
CA LEU A 138 -15.40 7.43 -15.74
C LEU A 138 -16.37 6.33 -16.12
N ASP A 139 -15.95 5.41 -16.97
CA ASP A 139 -16.73 4.28 -17.46
C ASP A 139 -16.35 2.96 -16.75
N TRP A 140 -15.18 2.90 -16.11
CA TRP A 140 -14.70 1.74 -15.37
C TRP A 140 -13.54 2.09 -14.44
N LEU A 141 -13.34 1.28 -13.37
CA LEU A 141 -12.33 1.48 -12.34
C LEU A 141 -11.47 0.23 -12.15
N ILE A 142 -10.17 0.43 -11.97
CA ILE A 142 -9.22 -0.61 -11.59
C ILE A 142 -8.33 -0.09 -10.47
N GLY A 143 -8.26 -0.79 -9.35
CA GLY A 143 -7.34 -0.54 -8.24
C GLY A 143 -6.41 -1.72 -8.03
N ASP A 144 -5.12 -1.55 -8.32
CA ASP A 144 -4.09 -2.54 -8.01
C ASP A 144 -3.39 -2.16 -6.70
N GLU A 145 -2.95 -3.17 -5.93
CA GLU A 145 -2.51 -3.02 -4.52
C GLU A 145 -3.54 -2.26 -3.67
N ALA A 146 -4.82 -2.61 -3.83
CA ALA A 146 -5.96 -1.89 -3.28
C ALA A 146 -5.98 -1.81 -1.74
N LYS A 147 -5.20 -2.64 -1.02
CA LYS A 147 -4.97 -2.51 0.43
C LYS A 147 -4.38 -1.14 0.82
N GLY A 148 -3.70 -0.47 -0.10
CA GLY A 148 -3.14 0.87 0.07
C GLY A 148 -4.17 1.99 -0.08
N LEU A 149 -5.33 1.73 -0.70
CA LEU A 149 -6.31 2.75 -1.02
C LEU A 149 -7.12 3.20 0.21
N ASN A 150 -7.44 4.48 0.25
CA ASN A 150 -8.34 5.07 1.23
C ASN A 150 -9.79 4.87 0.76
N PHE A 151 -10.57 4.09 1.52
CA PHE A 151 -11.93 3.74 1.15
C PHE A 151 -12.91 4.92 1.22
N GLU A 152 -12.71 5.87 2.15
CA GLU A 152 -13.56 7.06 2.25
C GLU A 152 -13.39 7.92 0.99
N LYS A 153 -12.15 8.14 0.54
CA LYS A 153 -11.92 8.84 -0.74
C LYS A 153 -12.51 8.12 -1.95
N LEU A 154 -12.48 6.78 -1.94
CA LEU A 154 -13.16 6.01 -3.01
C LEU A 154 -14.66 6.29 -3.02
N LYS A 155 -15.32 6.29 -1.85
CA LYS A 155 -16.76 6.54 -1.73
C LYS A 155 -17.15 7.96 -2.11
N ASP A 156 -16.37 8.93 -1.63
CA ASP A 156 -16.75 10.34 -1.73
C ASP A 156 -16.38 10.94 -3.10
N GLU A 157 -15.33 10.44 -3.74
CA GLU A 157 -14.81 11.04 -4.98
C GLU A 157 -14.88 10.06 -6.18
N THR A 158 -14.34 8.84 -6.02
CA THR A 158 -14.06 7.97 -7.18
C THR A 158 -15.29 7.18 -7.64
N PHE A 159 -16.05 6.62 -6.70
CA PHE A 159 -17.27 5.87 -7.07
C PHE A 159 -18.34 6.77 -7.70
N PRO A 160 -18.60 7.99 -7.19
CA PRO A 160 -19.49 8.92 -7.88
C PRO A 160 -19.03 9.31 -9.30
N ALA A 161 -17.70 9.43 -9.51
CA ALA A 161 -17.13 9.70 -10.82
C ALA A 161 -17.32 8.56 -11.83
N ASN A 162 -17.51 7.31 -11.36
CA ASN A 162 -17.80 6.14 -12.20
C ASN A 162 -19.25 6.10 -12.68
N GLY A 163 -19.74 7.23 -13.13
CA GLY A 163 -21.08 7.44 -13.61
C GLY A 163 -21.19 7.61 -15.13
N GLY A 164 -20.19 7.21 -15.86
CA GLY A 164 -19.90 7.35 -17.28
C GLY A 164 -21.01 7.43 -18.31
N THR A 165 -20.64 7.30 -19.54
CA THR A 165 -21.45 7.62 -20.73
C THR A 165 -22.44 6.50 -21.10
N ARG A 166 -23.49 6.30 -20.30
CA ARG A 166 -24.54 5.29 -20.54
C ARG A 166 -25.07 5.28 -21.98
N ARG A 167 -25.13 6.42 -22.62
CA ARG A 167 -25.61 6.55 -24.01
C ARG A 167 -24.87 5.61 -24.97
N TYR A 168 -23.59 5.34 -24.73
CA TYR A 168 -22.75 4.55 -25.63
C TYR A 168 -22.55 3.11 -25.16
N PHE A 169 -22.70 2.85 -23.86
CA PHE A 169 -22.31 1.56 -23.26
C PHE A 169 -23.43 0.89 -22.45
N SER A 170 -24.71 1.26 -22.65
CA SER A 170 -25.84 0.72 -21.91
C SER A 170 -25.98 -0.79 -21.98
N GLU A 171 -25.55 -1.41 -23.07
CA GLU A 171 -25.60 -2.86 -23.27
C GLU A 171 -24.30 -3.59 -22.84
N CYS A 172 -23.26 -2.86 -22.47
CA CYS A 172 -21.99 -3.44 -22.07
C CYS A 172 -22.02 -3.85 -20.58
N PRO A 173 -21.85 -5.14 -20.24
CA PRO A 173 -21.93 -5.60 -18.87
C PRO A 173 -20.80 -5.06 -17.97
N TRP A 174 -19.76 -4.50 -18.56
CA TRP A 174 -18.61 -3.94 -17.84
C TRP A 174 -18.61 -2.42 -17.74
N HIS A 175 -19.66 -1.77 -18.23
CA HIS A 175 -19.82 -0.33 -18.01
C HIS A 175 -20.05 -0.05 -16.51
N HIS A 176 -19.32 0.89 -15.94
CA HIS A 176 -19.21 1.18 -14.51
C HIS A 176 -18.57 0.04 -13.66
N SER A 177 -17.90 -0.90 -14.31
CA SER A 177 -17.30 -2.02 -13.61
C SER A 177 -16.13 -1.63 -12.71
N ILE A 178 -15.89 -2.44 -11.69
CA ILE A 178 -14.86 -2.23 -10.68
C ILE A 178 -14.01 -3.50 -10.55
N LEU A 179 -12.69 -3.33 -10.58
CA LEU A 179 -11.73 -4.36 -10.20
C LEU A 179 -10.85 -3.85 -9.06
N PHE A 180 -10.75 -4.60 -7.98
CA PHE A 180 -9.74 -4.42 -6.96
C PHE A 180 -8.91 -5.69 -6.80
N VAL A 181 -7.58 -5.57 -6.91
CA VAL A 181 -6.66 -6.66 -6.61
C VAL A 181 -5.68 -6.23 -5.51
N SER A 182 -5.35 -7.14 -4.62
CA SER A 182 -4.48 -6.84 -3.48
C SER A 182 -3.86 -8.10 -2.88
N ASP A 183 -2.81 -7.93 -2.07
CA ASP A 183 -2.42 -8.92 -1.07
C ASP A 183 -3.41 -8.89 0.10
N MET A 184 -3.34 -9.92 0.99
CA MET A 184 -4.19 -9.99 2.18
C MET A 184 -4.02 -8.72 3.04
N PRO A 185 -5.12 -8.00 3.31
CA PRO A 185 -5.09 -6.82 4.17
C PRO A 185 -4.77 -7.18 5.62
N VAL A 186 -3.69 -6.62 6.14
CA VAL A 186 -3.30 -6.73 7.56
C VAL A 186 -3.87 -5.58 8.37
N LEU A 187 -3.80 -4.36 7.83
CA LEU A 187 -4.27 -3.14 8.49
C LEU A 187 -5.80 -3.03 8.47
N LYS A 188 -6.36 -2.43 9.53
CA LYS A 188 -7.81 -2.17 9.64
C LYS A 188 -8.34 -1.33 8.48
N SER A 189 -7.58 -0.32 8.07
CA SER A 189 -7.94 0.60 6.99
C SER A 189 -8.17 -0.10 5.65
N ALA A 190 -7.58 -1.27 5.45
CA ALA A 190 -7.72 -2.05 4.22
C ALA A 190 -8.76 -3.19 4.30
N ARG A 191 -9.37 -3.40 5.47
CA ARG A 191 -10.37 -4.49 5.67
C ARG A 191 -11.65 -4.32 4.86
N TRP A 192 -11.93 -3.13 4.37
CA TRP A 192 -13.07 -2.89 3.48
C TRP A 192 -13.06 -3.81 2.26
N LEU A 193 -11.87 -4.24 1.80
CA LEU A 193 -11.73 -5.21 0.72
C LEU A 193 -12.36 -6.56 1.10
N LEU A 194 -12.20 -7.00 2.35
CA LEU A 194 -12.73 -8.27 2.83
C LEU A 194 -14.26 -8.24 2.97
N ASN A 195 -14.87 -7.06 3.14
CA ASN A 195 -16.33 -6.91 3.23
C ASN A 195 -17.03 -7.19 1.88
N TYR A 196 -16.29 -7.19 0.75
CA TYR A 196 -16.84 -7.62 -0.53
C TYR A 196 -17.24 -9.11 -0.55
N ARG A 197 -16.72 -9.93 0.37
CA ARG A 197 -17.16 -11.30 0.55
C ARG A 197 -18.66 -11.39 0.85
N GLU A 198 -19.18 -10.47 1.67
CA GLU A 198 -20.61 -10.42 2.03
C GLU A 198 -21.49 -9.96 0.86
N LYS A 199 -20.91 -9.23 -0.08
CA LYS A 199 -21.57 -8.75 -1.30
C LYS A 199 -21.44 -9.73 -2.46
N ALA A 200 -20.62 -10.77 -2.32
CA ALA A 200 -20.38 -11.74 -3.38
C ALA A 200 -21.67 -12.46 -3.76
N THR A 201 -21.81 -12.77 -5.04
CA THR A 201 -23.00 -13.41 -5.62
C THR A 201 -22.63 -14.81 -6.17
N PRO A 202 -22.35 -15.81 -5.32
CA PRO A 202 -21.89 -17.11 -5.78
C PRO A 202 -22.90 -17.79 -6.72
N ASP A 203 -24.19 -17.67 -6.47
CA ASP A 203 -25.23 -18.25 -7.33
C ASP A 203 -25.20 -17.69 -8.75
N LEU A 204 -24.97 -16.36 -8.90
CA LEU A 204 -24.82 -15.75 -10.22
C LEU A 204 -23.52 -16.22 -10.91
N ILE A 205 -22.46 -16.39 -10.15
CA ILE A 205 -21.17 -16.88 -10.69
C ILE A 205 -21.33 -18.32 -11.20
N ASP A 206 -22.02 -19.19 -10.47
CA ASP A 206 -22.25 -20.57 -10.87
C ASP A 206 -23.20 -20.65 -12.06
N ALA A 207 -24.24 -19.81 -12.10
CA ALA A 207 -25.12 -19.69 -13.27
C ALA A 207 -24.33 -19.23 -14.53
N ILE A 208 -23.46 -18.23 -14.40
CA ILE A 208 -22.60 -17.79 -15.51
C ILE A 208 -21.72 -18.94 -16.02
N LYS A 209 -21.09 -19.70 -15.11
CA LYS A 209 -20.26 -20.87 -15.49
C LYS A 209 -21.07 -21.94 -16.21
N GLY A 210 -22.26 -22.23 -15.72
CA GLY A 210 -23.17 -23.18 -16.37
C GLY A 210 -23.54 -22.76 -17.80
N LEU A 211 -23.91 -21.49 -17.98
CA LEU A 211 -24.25 -20.95 -19.30
C LEU A 211 -23.05 -20.89 -20.24
N LEU A 212 -21.86 -20.61 -19.73
CA LEU A 212 -20.62 -20.64 -20.50
C LEU A 212 -20.29 -22.06 -20.96
N TYR A 213 -20.52 -23.07 -20.11
CA TYR A 213 -20.37 -24.46 -20.49
C TYR A 213 -21.40 -24.86 -21.58
N GLU A 214 -22.68 -24.45 -21.44
CA GLU A 214 -23.69 -24.66 -22.46
C GLU A 214 -23.31 -23.98 -23.78
N ARG A 215 -22.83 -22.72 -23.71
CA ARG A 215 -22.36 -21.97 -24.87
C ARG A 215 -21.18 -22.67 -25.58
N TRP A 216 -20.21 -23.17 -24.80
CA TRP A 216 -19.10 -23.95 -25.33
C TRP A 216 -19.58 -25.23 -25.99
N HIS A 217 -20.50 -25.97 -25.35
CA HIS A 217 -21.09 -27.19 -25.91
C HIS A 217 -21.81 -26.90 -27.24
N VAL A 218 -22.66 -25.90 -27.30
CA VAL A 218 -23.32 -25.47 -28.55
C VAL A 218 -22.29 -25.09 -29.62
N TYR A 219 -21.28 -24.33 -29.23
CA TYR A 219 -20.23 -23.90 -30.14
C TYR A 219 -19.47 -25.08 -30.76
N THR A 220 -19.15 -26.10 -29.98
CA THR A 220 -18.32 -27.25 -30.42
C THR A 220 -19.09 -28.38 -31.07
N THR A 221 -20.36 -28.60 -30.69
CA THR A 221 -21.11 -29.81 -31.10
C THR A 221 -22.24 -29.53 -32.09
N TRP A 222 -22.80 -28.32 -32.14
CA TRP A 222 -23.89 -28.01 -33.07
C TRP A 222 -23.35 -27.75 -34.48
N PRO A 223 -24.10 -28.19 -35.56
CA PRO A 223 -23.74 -27.89 -36.92
C PRO A 223 -23.81 -26.37 -37.17
N GLU A 224 -22.97 -25.88 -38.07
CA GLU A 224 -23.00 -24.46 -38.48
C GLU A 224 -24.34 -24.12 -39.14
N GLY A 225 -24.95 -23.01 -38.72
CA GLY A 225 -26.24 -22.55 -39.24
C GLY A 225 -26.88 -21.46 -38.42
N LYS A 226 -28.04 -20.98 -38.87
CA LYS A 226 -28.79 -19.88 -38.23
C LYS A 226 -29.24 -20.25 -36.82
N GLU A 227 -29.61 -21.49 -36.59
CA GLU A 227 -30.07 -21.98 -35.29
C GLU A 227 -28.96 -21.95 -34.23
N LYS A 228 -27.76 -22.43 -34.59
CA LYS A 228 -26.56 -22.31 -33.73
C LYS A 228 -26.26 -20.87 -33.40
N GLN A 229 -26.25 -19.98 -34.40
CA GLN A 229 -25.97 -18.55 -34.19
C GLN A 229 -27.02 -17.89 -33.29
N TRP A 230 -28.29 -18.21 -33.50
CA TRP A 230 -29.39 -17.70 -32.66
C TRP A 230 -29.23 -18.16 -31.20
N LYS A 231 -28.97 -19.47 -30.99
CA LYS A 231 -28.74 -20.03 -29.65
C LYS A 231 -27.54 -19.40 -28.97
N LEU A 232 -26.39 -19.25 -29.65
CA LEU A 232 -25.19 -18.61 -29.11
C LEU A 232 -25.43 -17.16 -28.73
N SER A 233 -26.15 -16.40 -29.57
CA SER A 233 -26.51 -15.00 -29.29
C SER A 233 -27.42 -14.89 -28.08
N GLY A 234 -28.40 -15.79 -27.93
CA GLY A 234 -29.29 -15.84 -26.77
C GLY A 234 -28.53 -16.13 -25.46
N LEU A 235 -27.63 -17.10 -25.50
CA LEU A 235 -26.78 -17.45 -24.36
C LEU A 235 -25.85 -16.28 -23.97
N GLU A 236 -25.21 -15.63 -24.95
CA GLU A 236 -24.33 -14.48 -24.70
C GLU A 236 -25.10 -13.32 -24.06
N LYS A 237 -26.29 -13.02 -24.55
CA LYS A 237 -27.17 -11.99 -23.96
C LYS A 237 -27.49 -12.30 -22.51
N LEU A 238 -27.87 -13.55 -22.20
CA LEU A 238 -28.20 -13.97 -20.83
C LEU A 238 -26.95 -13.92 -19.93
N ILE A 239 -25.81 -14.41 -20.39
CA ILE A 239 -24.55 -14.34 -19.67
C ILE A 239 -24.21 -12.87 -19.33
N ASN A 240 -24.35 -11.97 -20.29
CA ASN A 240 -24.04 -10.55 -20.09
C ASN A 240 -25.00 -9.86 -19.12
N GLN A 241 -26.28 -10.26 -19.11
CA GLN A 241 -27.24 -9.80 -18.09
C GLN A 241 -26.82 -10.23 -16.68
N LEU A 242 -26.39 -11.49 -16.50
CA LEU A 242 -25.91 -11.96 -15.21
C LEU A 242 -24.58 -11.27 -14.79
N ARG A 243 -23.66 -11.11 -15.73
CA ARG A 243 -22.37 -10.42 -15.51
C ARG A 243 -22.55 -9.00 -14.99
N ALA A 244 -23.54 -8.25 -15.50
CA ALA A 244 -23.82 -6.88 -15.10
C ALA A 244 -24.19 -6.73 -13.61
N HIS A 245 -24.64 -7.81 -12.97
CA HIS A 245 -25.01 -7.85 -11.55
C HIS A 245 -24.08 -8.70 -10.67
N ALA A 246 -23.13 -9.40 -11.28
CA ALA A 246 -22.26 -10.32 -10.58
C ALA A 246 -21.17 -9.58 -9.78
N VAL A 247 -21.01 -10.00 -8.54
CA VAL A 247 -19.91 -9.62 -7.65
C VAL A 247 -19.06 -10.84 -7.40
N PHE A 248 -17.84 -10.84 -7.95
CA PHE A 248 -16.86 -11.89 -7.78
C PHE A 248 -15.89 -11.53 -6.66
N TYR A 249 -15.77 -12.38 -5.66
CA TYR A 249 -14.81 -12.23 -4.58
C TYR A 249 -14.08 -13.55 -4.36
N ARG A 250 -12.76 -13.52 -4.33
CA ARG A 250 -11.93 -14.70 -4.06
C ARG A 250 -10.66 -14.34 -3.27
N GLU A 251 -10.22 -15.32 -2.50
CA GLU A 251 -8.92 -15.29 -1.80
C GLU A 251 -8.06 -16.41 -2.37
N TRP A 252 -6.97 -16.04 -3.03
CA TRP A 252 -6.10 -16.94 -3.77
C TRP A 252 -4.72 -17.03 -3.12
N SER A 253 -4.22 -18.21 -2.91
CA SER A 253 -2.83 -18.40 -2.46
C SER A 253 -1.85 -18.36 -3.63
N THR A 254 -0.57 -18.18 -3.33
CA THR A 254 0.51 -18.31 -4.34
C THR A 254 0.57 -19.71 -4.95
N PHE A 255 0.01 -20.72 -4.26
CA PHE A 255 -0.05 -22.10 -4.78
C PHE A 255 -0.83 -22.22 -6.08
N GLU A 256 -1.81 -21.35 -6.33
CA GLU A 256 -2.55 -21.32 -7.60
C GLU A 256 -1.66 -20.97 -8.80
N ASN A 257 -0.47 -20.42 -8.55
CA ASN A 257 0.54 -20.08 -9.56
C ASN A 257 1.81 -20.95 -9.45
N VAL A 258 1.71 -22.12 -8.82
CA VAL A 258 2.86 -22.99 -8.54
C VAL A 258 3.58 -23.46 -9.78
N ASP A 259 2.86 -23.63 -10.89
CA ASP A 259 3.43 -24.07 -12.17
C ASP A 259 4.40 -23.03 -12.76
N VAL A 260 4.19 -21.75 -12.44
CA VAL A 260 5.07 -20.65 -12.87
C VAL A 260 6.18 -20.37 -11.84
N VAL A 261 5.83 -20.26 -10.56
CA VAL A 261 6.79 -19.87 -9.52
C VAL A 261 7.62 -21.05 -9.01
N GLY A 262 7.12 -22.26 -9.14
CA GLY A 262 7.73 -23.50 -8.69
C GLY A 262 7.60 -23.76 -7.19
N LEU A 263 7.52 -25.03 -6.80
CA LEU A 263 7.51 -25.43 -5.38
C LEU A 263 8.78 -25.00 -4.63
N LYS A 264 9.92 -24.88 -5.33
CA LYS A 264 11.17 -24.43 -4.73
C LYS A 264 11.05 -23.01 -4.18
N TYR A 265 10.41 -22.11 -4.92
CA TYR A 265 10.12 -20.74 -4.46
C TYR A 265 9.25 -20.73 -3.20
N ILE A 266 8.14 -21.50 -3.21
CA ILE A 266 7.21 -21.53 -2.06
C ILE A 266 7.90 -22.12 -0.82
N LYS A 267 8.70 -23.20 -0.98
CA LYS A 267 9.51 -23.77 0.11
C LYS A 267 10.55 -22.78 0.63
N GLN A 268 11.18 -22.01 -0.27
CA GLN A 268 12.09 -20.94 0.11
C GLN A 268 11.36 -19.85 0.89
N MET A 269 10.22 -19.36 0.40
CA MET A 269 9.42 -18.37 1.12
C MET A 269 8.94 -18.86 2.49
N LYS A 270 8.59 -20.15 2.60
CA LYS A 270 8.23 -20.75 3.90
C LYS A 270 9.41 -20.76 4.87
N ARG A 271 10.66 -20.92 4.39
CA ARG A 271 11.86 -20.90 5.19
C ARG A 271 12.32 -19.48 5.53
N ASP A 272 12.22 -18.55 4.54
CA ASP A 272 12.83 -17.23 4.62
C ASP A 272 11.85 -16.15 5.13
N LEU A 273 10.54 -16.43 5.14
CA LEU A 273 9.51 -15.53 5.67
C LEU A 273 8.98 -16.01 7.00
N PRO A 274 8.69 -15.09 7.92
CA PRO A 274 7.97 -15.42 9.13
C PRO A 274 6.61 -16.07 8.82
N PRO A 275 6.11 -17.02 9.64
CA PRO A 275 4.82 -17.65 9.41
C PRO A 275 3.66 -16.67 9.23
N LEU A 276 3.60 -15.58 10.00
CA LEU A 276 2.54 -14.58 9.81
C LEU A 276 2.59 -13.98 8.42
N VAL A 277 3.79 -13.55 7.98
CA VAL A 277 3.99 -13.00 6.63
C VAL A 277 3.80 -14.09 5.57
N PHE A 278 4.28 -15.29 5.79
CA PHE A 278 4.02 -16.41 4.91
C PHE A 278 2.52 -16.72 4.79
N GLN A 279 1.81 -16.75 5.94
CA GLN A 279 0.36 -16.98 5.96
C GLN A 279 -0.41 -15.88 5.24
N THR A 280 -0.07 -14.61 5.47
CA THR A 280 -0.79 -13.48 4.85
C THR A 280 -0.35 -13.22 3.42
N SER A 281 0.96 -13.20 3.15
CA SER A 281 1.49 -12.78 1.84
C SER A 281 1.57 -13.91 0.81
N ILE A 282 1.72 -15.16 1.24
CA ILE A 282 1.82 -16.32 0.34
C ILE A 282 0.54 -17.13 0.33
N LEU A 283 -0.03 -17.41 1.51
CA LEU A 283 -1.24 -18.24 1.61
C LEU A 283 -2.55 -17.43 1.57
N SER A 284 -2.47 -16.10 1.59
CA SER A 284 -3.63 -15.19 1.67
C SER A 284 -4.56 -15.51 2.85
N LYS A 285 -4.02 -15.98 3.96
CA LYS A 285 -4.80 -16.26 5.16
C LYS A 285 -5.10 -14.98 5.91
N ARG A 286 -6.32 -14.86 6.43
CA ARG A 286 -6.73 -13.75 7.28
C ARG A 286 -6.05 -13.83 8.64
N ILE A 287 -5.70 -12.67 9.19
CA ILE A 287 -5.27 -12.57 10.59
C ILE A 287 -6.50 -12.39 11.46
N GLU A 288 -6.71 -13.32 12.39
CA GLU A 288 -7.66 -13.17 13.47
C GLU A 288 -7.11 -12.22 14.51
N ARG A 289 -7.92 -11.30 15.00
CA ARG A 289 -7.50 -10.22 15.90
C ARG A 289 -7.35 -10.66 17.33
N LEU A 290 -6.34 -10.08 17.98
CA LEU A 290 -6.25 -9.97 19.43
C LEU A 290 -7.15 -8.82 19.93
N SER A 291 -8.04 -9.10 20.88
CA SER A 291 -9.02 -8.14 21.40
C SER A 291 -8.42 -7.10 22.36
N ASP A 292 -7.24 -7.37 22.96
CA ASP A 292 -6.68 -6.65 24.09
C ASP A 292 -5.28 -6.06 23.79
N GLY A 293 -5.19 -5.22 22.74
CA GLY A 293 -3.94 -4.57 22.37
C GLY A 293 -3.50 -3.43 23.31
N PHE A 294 -2.20 -3.09 23.31
CA PHE A 294 -1.65 -1.98 24.09
C PHE A 294 -2.13 -0.60 23.57
N TYR A 295 -2.52 -0.50 22.30
CA TYR A 295 -3.02 0.71 21.66
C TYR A 295 -4.51 0.59 21.23
N PRO A 296 -5.46 0.37 22.15
CA PRO A 296 -6.87 0.09 21.80
C PRO A 296 -7.57 1.28 21.12
N ASN A 297 -7.08 2.50 21.32
CA ASN A 297 -7.64 3.71 20.71
C ASN A 297 -7.01 4.06 19.36
N PHE A 298 -5.98 3.36 18.93
CA PHE A 298 -5.44 3.52 17.60
C PHE A 298 -6.45 3.04 16.54
N ARG A 299 -6.70 3.87 15.54
CA ARG A 299 -7.58 3.58 14.39
C ARG A 299 -6.91 4.05 13.11
N ASP A 300 -6.66 3.14 12.18
CA ASP A 300 -5.96 3.44 10.93
C ASP A 300 -6.60 4.61 10.15
N ASN A 301 -7.94 4.64 10.05
CA ASN A 301 -8.66 5.67 9.31
C ASN A 301 -8.60 7.07 9.95
N LEU A 302 -8.27 7.17 11.25
CA LEU A 302 -8.17 8.44 11.97
C LEU A 302 -6.72 8.87 12.22
N HIS A 303 -5.79 7.89 12.33
CA HIS A 303 -4.43 8.15 12.80
C HIS A 303 -3.37 7.85 11.73
N THR A 304 -3.79 7.52 10.51
CA THR A 304 -2.86 7.40 9.38
C THR A 304 -3.24 8.33 8.24
N TYR A 305 -2.25 8.73 7.48
CA TYR A 305 -2.41 9.56 6.28
C TYR A 305 -1.40 9.15 5.22
N ILE A 306 -1.62 9.59 3.99
CA ILE A 306 -0.67 9.51 2.89
C ILE A 306 -0.35 10.94 2.48
N ALA A 307 0.93 11.25 2.36
CA ALA A 307 1.38 12.56 1.92
C ALA A 307 2.63 12.42 1.06
N ASN A 308 2.47 12.66 -0.23
CA ASN A 308 3.56 12.60 -1.19
C ASN A 308 3.73 13.95 -1.90
N ASN A 309 4.98 14.29 -2.19
CA ASN A 309 5.33 15.42 -3.05
C ASN A 309 5.71 14.88 -4.44
N ASN A 310 4.85 15.11 -5.41
CA ASN A 310 5.05 14.62 -6.77
C ASN A 310 5.88 15.59 -7.65
N THR A 311 6.17 16.82 -7.18
CA THR A 311 6.93 17.81 -7.96
C THR A 311 8.27 17.27 -8.45
N PRO A 312 9.13 16.63 -7.62
CA PRO A 312 10.38 16.08 -8.11
C PRO A 312 10.22 14.97 -9.16
N LEU A 313 9.09 14.26 -9.17
CA LEU A 313 8.79 13.24 -10.16
C LEU A 313 8.37 13.87 -11.50
N HIS A 314 7.60 14.95 -11.46
CA HIS A 314 7.25 15.75 -12.65
C HIS A 314 8.51 16.33 -13.32
N ASP A 315 9.42 16.90 -12.53
CA ASP A 315 10.65 17.52 -13.03
C ASP A 315 11.55 16.53 -13.79
N ILE A 316 11.51 15.26 -13.44
CA ILE A 316 12.28 14.19 -14.12
C ILE A 316 11.46 13.38 -15.12
N GLY A 317 10.24 13.84 -15.47
CA GLY A 317 9.37 13.20 -16.43
C GLY A 317 8.93 11.78 -16.02
N TYR A 318 8.73 11.55 -14.70
CA TYR A 318 8.42 10.23 -14.11
C TYR A 318 9.45 9.12 -14.41
N SER A 319 10.53 9.45 -15.10
CA SER A 319 11.62 8.54 -15.37
C SER A 319 12.56 8.47 -14.16
N LEU A 320 12.35 7.50 -13.30
CA LEU A 320 13.35 7.14 -12.29
C LEU A 320 14.48 6.38 -12.99
N SER A 321 15.49 7.11 -13.46
CA SER A 321 16.74 6.48 -13.87
C SER A 321 17.29 5.67 -12.69
N PRO A 322 17.75 4.42 -12.90
CA PRO A 322 18.42 3.65 -11.85
C PRO A 322 19.53 4.51 -11.25
N GLY A 323 19.42 4.84 -9.95
CA GLY A 323 20.42 5.65 -9.24
C GLY A 323 19.98 7.02 -8.74
N LYS A 324 18.80 7.56 -9.11
CA LYS A 324 18.23 8.76 -8.47
C LYS A 324 17.31 8.39 -7.33
N ASP A 325 17.88 8.18 -6.16
CA ASP A 325 17.11 8.14 -4.92
C ASP A 325 16.77 9.59 -4.51
N LEU A 326 15.47 9.93 -4.49
CA LEU A 326 14.99 11.28 -4.14
C LEU A 326 14.83 11.47 -2.62
N GLY A 327 14.83 10.39 -1.85
CA GLY A 327 14.70 10.41 -0.39
C GLY A 327 13.49 11.22 0.08
N CYS A 328 13.70 12.07 1.08
CA CYS A 328 12.65 12.87 1.72
C CYS A 328 12.04 13.97 0.82
N LEU A 329 12.56 14.22 -0.37
CA LEU A 329 11.93 15.16 -1.33
C LEU A 329 10.57 14.66 -1.81
N LEU A 330 10.32 13.36 -1.70
CA LEU A 330 9.03 12.75 -2.04
C LEU A 330 7.99 12.83 -0.90
N ASP A 331 8.38 13.30 0.28
CA ASP A 331 7.49 13.41 1.43
C ASP A 331 6.78 14.78 1.42
N GLY A 332 5.45 14.75 1.27
CA GLY A 332 4.62 15.97 1.26
C GLY A 332 4.23 16.47 2.66
N ASP A 333 4.58 15.72 3.69
CA ASP A 333 4.27 16.02 5.09
C ASP A 333 5.46 16.60 5.87
N LEU A 334 6.64 16.62 5.28
CA LEU A 334 7.88 17.10 5.88
C LEU A 334 8.02 18.61 5.74
N ASP A 335 8.20 19.30 6.87
CA ASP A 335 8.70 20.67 6.86
C ASP A 335 10.24 20.64 6.78
N LEU A 336 10.79 21.00 5.61
CA LEU A 336 12.22 20.97 5.35
C LEU A 336 13.04 21.93 6.23
N LYS A 337 12.40 22.91 6.88
CA LYS A 337 13.07 23.95 7.70
C LYS A 337 12.95 23.71 9.19
N ALA A 338 12.04 22.85 9.61
CA ALA A 338 11.84 22.54 11.02
C ALA A 338 12.74 21.38 11.47
N PRO A 339 13.19 21.35 12.74
CA PRO A 339 13.92 20.20 13.28
C PRO A 339 13.09 18.91 13.21
N ILE A 340 13.78 17.77 13.08
CA ILE A 340 13.14 16.46 13.15
C ILE A 340 13.32 15.90 14.57
N ALA A 341 12.22 15.59 15.24
CA ALA A 341 12.25 14.86 16.51
C ALA A 341 12.51 13.39 16.25
N ILE A 342 13.43 12.80 17.01
CA ILE A 342 13.81 11.38 16.87
C ILE A 342 13.87 10.69 18.24
N ALA A 343 13.56 9.39 18.22
CA ALA A 343 13.83 8.50 19.34
C ALA A 343 14.21 7.12 18.83
N PHE A 344 14.95 6.40 19.67
CA PHE A 344 15.45 5.07 19.35
C PHE A 344 14.93 4.02 20.33
N ASP A 345 14.94 2.78 19.90
CA ASP A 345 14.94 1.61 20.77
C ASP A 345 16.18 0.77 20.48
N TYR A 346 16.79 0.25 21.56
CA TYR A 346 18.12 -0.36 21.55
C TYR A 346 18.00 -1.84 21.89
N ASN A 347 18.23 -2.70 20.90
CA ASN A 347 18.23 -4.14 21.14
C ASN A 347 19.41 -4.81 20.43
N ALA A 348 19.84 -5.97 20.93
CA ALA A 348 20.96 -6.71 20.36
C ALA A 348 20.73 -7.14 18.89
N ASN A 349 19.49 -7.50 18.56
CA ASN A 349 19.13 -8.09 17.26
C ASN A 349 18.49 -7.10 16.29
N ILE A 350 17.87 -6.03 16.80
CA ILE A 350 17.23 -4.99 16.01
C ILE A 350 17.38 -3.66 16.73
N ASN A 351 17.64 -2.59 15.98
CA ASN A 351 17.61 -1.23 16.49
C ASN A 351 16.62 -0.42 15.66
N TRP A 352 15.81 0.40 16.34
CA TRP A 352 14.81 1.22 15.71
C TRP A 352 15.09 2.72 15.87
N LEU A 353 14.70 3.50 14.88
CA LEU A 353 14.60 4.95 14.91
C LEU A 353 13.23 5.35 14.39
N VAL A 354 12.51 6.16 15.16
CA VAL A 354 11.25 6.78 14.74
C VAL A 354 11.43 8.28 14.65
N ALA A 355 11.07 8.86 13.50
CA ALA A 355 11.21 10.27 13.19
C ALA A 355 9.85 10.95 13.08
N GLY A 356 9.71 12.15 13.64
CA GLY A 356 8.47 12.91 13.60
C GLY A 356 8.69 14.41 13.66
N GLN A 357 7.65 15.16 13.30
CA GLN A 357 7.59 16.61 13.45
C GLN A 357 6.26 17.03 14.07
N ARG A 358 6.30 18.03 14.93
CA ARG A 358 5.10 18.62 15.53
C ARG A 358 4.45 19.60 14.56
N ASP A 359 3.14 19.48 14.38
CA ASP A 359 2.31 20.38 13.60
C ASP A 359 1.07 20.77 14.43
N GLY A 360 1.17 21.89 15.14
CA GLY A 360 0.15 22.34 16.10
C GLY A 360 -0.06 21.32 17.21
N MET A 361 -1.28 20.77 17.30
CA MET A 361 -1.67 19.72 18.25
C MET A 361 -1.49 18.30 17.70
N LYS A 362 -0.80 18.15 16.58
CA LYS A 362 -0.49 16.84 15.99
C LYS A 362 1.00 16.55 16.08
N LEU A 363 1.34 15.29 16.32
CA LEU A 363 2.68 14.77 16.10
C LEU A 363 2.64 13.88 14.86
N LYS A 364 3.20 14.38 13.76
CA LYS A 364 3.34 13.63 12.53
C LYS A 364 4.50 12.65 12.67
N ILE A 365 4.25 11.36 12.60
CA ILE A 365 5.27 10.31 12.52
C ILE A 365 5.62 10.15 11.04
N LEU A 366 6.71 10.78 10.63
CA LEU A 366 7.11 10.93 9.24
C LEU A 366 7.60 9.61 8.67
N LYS A 367 8.55 8.99 9.38
CA LYS A 367 9.16 7.72 8.93
C LYS A 367 9.78 6.96 10.09
N SER A 368 9.73 5.65 9.99
CA SER A 368 10.47 4.75 10.86
C SER A 368 11.55 3.99 10.08
N PHE A 369 12.67 3.75 10.74
CA PHE A 369 13.81 3.00 10.23
C PHE A 369 14.17 1.90 11.21
N PHE A 370 14.71 0.81 10.70
CA PHE A 370 15.30 -0.23 11.54
C PHE A 370 16.47 -0.92 10.82
N VAL A 371 17.38 -1.42 11.61
CA VAL A 371 18.49 -2.27 11.15
C VAL A 371 18.55 -3.53 11.99
N LYS A 372 19.00 -4.64 11.39
CA LYS A 372 19.05 -5.95 12.04
C LYS A 372 20.46 -6.53 12.04
N TYR A 373 20.72 -7.40 12.99
CA TYR A 373 21.91 -8.26 13.08
C TYR A 373 23.24 -7.50 13.11
N GLU A 374 24.02 -7.57 12.04
CA GLU A 374 25.34 -6.95 11.93
C GLU A 374 25.29 -5.43 11.77
N ARG A 375 24.19 -4.90 11.21
CA ARG A 375 23.97 -3.47 11.14
C ARG A 375 23.45 -2.95 12.49
N LYS A 376 24.09 -1.90 13.00
CA LYS A 376 23.84 -1.36 14.34
C LYS A 376 23.42 0.12 14.28
N LEU A 377 23.59 0.83 15.40
CA LEU A 377 23.14 2.22 15.55
C LEU A 377 23.79 3.18 14.55
N ARG A 378 25.07 2.97 14.20
CA ARG A 378 25.77 3.86 13.26
C ARG A 378 25.13 3.76 11.86
N GLU A 379 24.92 2.54 11.38
CA GLU A 379 24.28 2.29 10.08
C GLU A 379 22.83 2.74 10.06
N LEU A 380 22.14 2.71 11.20
CA LEU A 380 20.78 3.22 11.34
C LEU A 380 20.73 4.76 11.19
N VAL A 381 21.70 5.45 11.80
CA VAL A 381 21.87 6.90 11.63
C VAL A 381 22.27 7.24 10.20
N ASP A 382 23.15 6.44 9.58
CA ASP A 382 23.53 6.62 8.17
C ASP A 382 22.32 6.53 7.24
N ASP A 383 21.44 5.53 7.43
CA ASP A 383 20.19 5.38 6.66
C ASP A 383 19.28 6.59 6.82
N PHE A 384 19.14 7.11 8.04
CA PHE A 384 18.38 8.34 8.31
C PHE A 384 19.00 9.54 7.58
N CYS A 385 20.30 9.77 7.74
CA CYS A 385 21.01 10.90 7.14
C CYS A 385 20.98 10.84 5.60
N HIS A 386 21.09 9.63 5.05
CA HIS A 386 20.95 9.40 3.62
C HIS A 386 19.55 9.75 3.11
N TYR A 387 18.51 9.30 3.80
CA TYR A 387 17.12 9.59 3.42
C TYR A 387 16.81 11.08 3.50
N TYR A 388 17.21 11.74 4.60
CA TYR A 388 16.96 13.17 4.85
C TYR A 388 18.09 14.09 4.34
N ARG A 389 18.92 13.63 3.39
CA ARG A 389 20.02 14.44 2.87
C ARG A 389 19.62 15.78 2.25
N ALA A 390 18.38 15.89 1.74
CA ALA A 390 17.82 17.12 1.19
C ALA A 390 17.12 18.02 2.24
N HIS A 391 17.07 17.59 3.50
CA HIS A 391 16.49 18.39 4.59
C HIS A 391 17.35 19.61 4.89
N LEU A 392 16.74 20.80 5.00
CA LEU A 392 17.46 22.06 5.06
C LEU A 392 17.97 22.41 6.46
N SER A 393 17.16 22.11 7.48
CA SER A 393 17.50 22.47 8.87
C SER A 393 18.75 21.75 9.38
N LYS A 394 18.98 20.48 8.97
CA LYS A 394 20.03 19.63 9.50
C LYS A 394 20.09 19.59 11.02
N GLU A 395 18.95 19.71 11.68
CA GLU A 395 18.80 19.65 13.12
C GLU A 395 17.85 18.53 13.52
N VAL A 396 18.26 17.74 14.53
CA VAL A 396 17.43 16.73 15.16
C VAL A 396 17.28 17.01 16.66
N VAL A 397 16.06 16.75 17.18
CA VAL A 397 15.79 16.75 18.62
C VAL A 397 15.71 15.29 19.08
N PHE A 398 16.74 14.83 19.77
CA PHE A 398 16.88 13.47 20.21
C PHE A 398 16.31 13.26 21.61
N TYR A 399 15.16 12.60 21.69
CA TYR A 399 14.53 12.19 22.94
C TYR A 399 15.04 10.82 23.36
N TYR A 400 15.52 10.70 24.58
CA TYR A 400 16.03 9.43 25.12
C TYR A 400 15.81 9.29 26.62
N ASP A 401 15.68 8.07 27.10
CA ASP A 401 15.59 7.76 28.51
C ASP A 401 16.88 7.10 29.03
N SER A 402 16.89 6.64 30.28
CA SER A 402 18.09 6.05 30.90
C SER A 402 18.57 4.76 30.26
N THR A 403 17.81 4.14 29.36
CA THR A 403 18.29 2.95 28.60
C THR A 403 19.38 3.32 27.61
N ALA A 404 19.36 4.54 27.09
CA ALA A 404 20.38 5.07 26.19
C ALA A 404 21.76 5.26 26.85
N LEU A 405 21.80 5.34 28.18
CA LEU A 405 23.02 5.49 28.98
C LEU A 405 23.68 4.15 29.32
N GLY A 406 23.10 3.03 28.86
CA GLY A 406 23.66 1.69 29.02
C GLY A 406 24.67 1.37 27.91
N SER A 407 25.76 0.69 28.23
CA SER A 407 26.73 0.16 27.30
C SER A 407 26.57 -1.36 27.22
N ASN A 408 25.88 -1.85 26.19
CA ASN A 408 25.87 -3.31 25.90
C ASN A 408 26.91 -3.71 24.84
N TYR A 409 27.76 -2.78 24.41
CA TYR A 409 28.89 -3.11 23.55
C TYR A 409 30.04 -3.58 24.45
N ALA A 410 30.30 -4.86 24.45
CA ALA A 410 31.44 -5.47 25.17
C ALA A 410 32.83 -4.93 24.76
N VAL A 411 32.91 -3.91 23.92
CA VAL A 411 34.13 -3.41 23.28
C VAL A 411 34.34 -1.90 23.41
N SER A 412 33.36 -1.10 23.81
CA SER A 412 33.54 0.35 24.03
C SER A 412 32.85 0.83 25.30
N ASN A 413 33.48 1.80 25.98
CA ASN A 413 32.90 2.50 27.15
C ASN A 413 31.86 3.55 26.79
N ASP A 414 31.51 3.72 25.50
CA ASP A 414 30.58 4.70 25.05
C ASP A 414 29.14 4.24 25.24
N ASP A 415 28.31 5.11 25.74
CA ASP A 415 26.86 4.88 25.82
C ASP A 415 26.20 5.02 24.43
N PHE A 416 24.98 4.49 24.29
CA PHE A 416 24.26 4.53 23.03
C PHE A 416 23.97 5.96 22.55
N ALA A 417 23.68 6.87 23.48
CA ALA A 417 23.39 8.26 23.15
C ALA A 417 24.62 8.94 22.53
N SER A 418 25.80 8.74 23.11
CA SER A 418 27.06 9.30 22.59
C SER A 418 27.40 8.78 21.18
N VAL A 419 27.22 7.48 20.93
CA VAL A 419 27.42 6.86 19.62
C VAL A 419 26.51 7.47 18.56
N ILE A 420 25.24 7.71 18.90
CA ILE A 420 24.26 8.31 17.99
C ILE A 420 24.62 9.76 17.69
N VAL A 421 24.91 10.55 18.72
CA VAL A 421 25.27 11.98 18.57
C VAL A 421 26.53 12.13 17.72
N GLU A 422 27.56 11.33 17.98
CA GLU A 422 28.81 11.33 17.20
C GLU A 422 28.53 11.04 15.72
N GLN A 423 27.68 10.03 15.42
CA GLN A 423 27.40 9.66 14.04
C GLN A 423 26.58 10.74 13.29
N PHE A 424 25.61 11.39 13.95
CA PHE A 424 24.90 12.53 13.36
C PHE A 424 25.86 13.68 13.05
N HIS A 425 26.78 14.02 13.98
CA HIS A 425 27.77 15.06 13.77
C HIS A 425 28.69 14.77 12.57
N LYS A 426 29.08 13.51 12.33
CA LYS A 426 29.85 13.11 11.13
C LYS A 426 29.13 13.42 9.83
N HIS A 427 27.80 13.39 9.84
CA HIS A 427 26.97 13.77 8.69
C HIS A 427 26.57 15.26 8.65
N GLY A 428 27.17 16.08 9.55
CA GLY A 428 26.92 17.52 9.60
C GLY A 428 25.56 17.91 10.18
N TRP A 429 24.93 17.01 10.96
CA TRP A 429 23.69 17.30 11.65
C TRP A 429 23.95 17.85 13.06
N ILE A 430 23.13 18.79 13.49
CA ILE A 430 23.10 19.33 14.85
C ILE A 430 22.13 18.47 15.68
N VAL A 431 22.56 18.04 16.84
CA VAL A 431 21.74 17.20 17.74
C VAL A 431 21.45 17.95 19.02
N THR A 432 20.18 18.28 19.23
CA THR A 432 19.69 18.78 20.53
C THR A 432 19.19 17.58 21.33
N THR A 433 19.88 17.22 22.41
CA THR A 433 19.56 16.08 23.26
C THR A 433 18.55 16.46 24.34
N THR A 434 17.53 15.63 24.54
CA THR A 434 16.52 15.80 25.60
C THR A 434 16.35 14.50 26.38
N PHE A 435 16.90 14.49 27.61
CA PHE A 435 16.76 13.37 28.52
C PHE A 435 15.38 13.38 29.20
N ILE A 436 14.62 12.31 29.00
CA ILE A 436 13.24 12.21 29.54
C ILE A 436 13.15 11.40 30.84
N GLY A 437 14.28 11.08 31.46
CA GLY A 437 14.35 10.40 32.77
C GLY A 437 14.43 8.88 32.65
N LYS A 438 13.89 8.20 33.68
CA LYS A 438 13.79 6.72 33.69
C LYS A 438 12.61 6.27 32.82
N PRO A 439 12.66 5.06 32.25
CA PRO A 439 11.52 4.49 31.54
C PRO A 439 10.23 4.59 32.37
N MET A 440 9.23 5.23 31.79
CA MET A 440 7.91 5.40 32.43
C MET A 440 7.22 4.04 32.60
N LYS A 441 6.42 3.86 33.66
CA LYS A 441 5.63 2.65 33.86
C LYS A 441 4.68 2.41 32.70
N HIS A 442 4.50 1.16 32.29
CA HIS A 442 3.65 0.81 31.15
C HIS A 442 2.19 1.28 31.31
N SER A 443 1.64 1.28 32.53
CA SER A 443 0.30 1.78 32.82
C SER A 443 0.16 3.29 32.56
N GLU A 444 1.18 4.07 32.90
CA GLU A 444 1.23 5.51 32.66
C GLU A 444 1.40 5.81 31.18
N LYS A 445 2.35 5.14 30.51
CA LYS A 445 2.52 5.20 29.04
C LYS A 445 1.20 4.91 28.33
N TYR A 446 0.54 3.81 28.71
CA TYR A 446 -0.74 3.39 28.15
C TYR A 446 -1.79 4.50 28.23
N SER A 447 -1.93 5.13 29.42
CA SER A 447 -2.90 6.20 29.62
C SER A 447 -2.60 7.40 28.72
N ILE A 448 -1.37 7.94 28.77
CA ILE A 448 -0.97 9.15 28.03
C ILE A 448 -1.11 8.95 26.52
N ILE A 449 -0.62 7.82 25.99
CA ILE A 449 -0.61 7.56 24.55
C ILE A 449 -2.04 7.32 24.04
N ASN A 450 -2.85 6.56 24.77
CA ASN A 450 -4.23 6.31 24.36
C ASN A 450 -5.14 7.55 24.53
N ASP A 451 -4.85 8.46 25.46
CA ASP A 451 -5.51 9.77 25.53
C ASP A 451 -5.12 10.64 24.33
N GLY A 452 -3.88 10.56 23.87
CA GLY A 452 -3.44 11.20 22.62
C GLY A 452 -4.19 10.68 21.41
N PHE A 453 -4.34 9.36 21.27
CA PHE A 453 -5.15 8.76 20.19
C PHE A 453 -6.64 9.16 20.26
N ARG A 454 -7.17 9.53 21.42
CA ARG A 454 -8.51 10.12 21.54
C ARG A 454 -8.57 11.59 21.12
N GLY A 455 -7.44 12.27 21.01
CA GLY A 455 -7.37 13.70 20.71
C GLY A 455 -7.83 14.60 21.88
N ALA A 456 -7.82 14.09 23.13
CA ALA A 456 -8.47 14.76 24.25
C ALA A 456 -7.56 15.75 25.00
N LYS A 457 -6.34 15.38 25.37
CA LYS A 457 -5.46 16.21 26.23
C LYS A 457 -4.06 16.40 25.67
N HIS A 458 -3.60 15.49 24.84
CA HIS A 458 -2.24 15.40 24.37
C HIS A 458 -2.17 15.57 22.86
N LEU A 459 -0.95 15.60 22.31
CA LEU A 459 -0.73 15.63 20.87
C LEU A 459 -1.41 14.42 20.21
N LEU A 460 -2.12 14.66 19.11
CA LEU A 460 -2.69 13.59 18.30
C LEU A 460 -1.59 12.96 17.44
N PRO A 461 -1.21 11.69 17.66
CA PRO A 461 -0.21 11.04 16.81
C PRO A 461 -0.83 10.66 15.47
N MET A 462 -0.15 11.06 14.39
CA MET A 462 -0.57 10.83 13.01
C MET A 462 0.58 10.19 12.23
N PHE A 463 0.35 9.05 11.61
CA PHE A 463 1.40 8.26 10.95
C PHE A 463 1.31 8.39 9.43
N ASN A 464 2.44 8.73 8.79
CA ASN A 464 2.57 8.52 7.34
C ASN A 464 2.57 7.02 7.06
N LYS A 465 1.50 6.54 6.41
CA LYS A 465 1.22 5.11 6.24
C LYS A 465 2.28 4.39 5.40
N GLU A 466 2.78 5.03 4.35
CA GLU A 466 3.74 4.41 3.44
C GLU A 466 5.15 4.29 4.05
N ASN A 467 5.49 5.25 4.90
CA ASN A 467 6.80 5.33 5.52
C ASN A 467 6.91 4.59 6.87
N ASN A 468 5.78 4.06 7.40
CA ASN A 468 5.72 3.42 8.74
C ASN A 468 5.01 2.06 8.71
N GLU A 469 5.04 1.32 7.61
CA GLU A 469 4.31 0.05 7.48
C GLU A 469 4.65 -0.95 8.60
N ALA A 470 5.94 -1.20 8.85
CA ALA A 470 6.38 -2.13 9.88
C ALA A 470 5.98 -1.67 11.30
N LEU A 471 6.14 -0.38 11.59
CA LEU A 471 5.73 0.21 12.88
C LEU A 471 4.22 0.09 13.10
N LEU A 472 3.40 0.34 12.08
CA LEU A 472 1.95 0.20 12.16
C LEU A 472 1.52 -1.25 12.41
N ILE A 473 2.22 -2.22 11.83
CA ILE A 473 2.00 -3.64 12.12
C ILE A 473 2.35 -3.93 13.59
N ALA A 474 3.50 -3.45 14.07
CA ALA A 474 3.91 -3.61 15.46
C ALA A 474 2.90 -2.99 16.45
N ILE A 475 2.35 -1.81 16.16
CA ILE A 475 1.28 -1.17 16.95
C ILE A 475 0.02 -2.05 17.01
N HIS A 476 -0.35 -2.68 15.91
CA HIS A 476 -1.52 -3.58 15.87
C HIS A 476 -1.30 -4.89 16.62
N LEU A 477 -0.05 -5.38 16.66
CA LEU A 477 0.33 -6.64 17.29
C LEU A 477 0.76 -6.47 18.76
N ALA A 478 0.96 -5.24 19.23
CA ALA A 478 1.34 -4.97 20.61
C ALA A 478 0.24 -5.40 21.58
N GLU A 479 0.47 -6.49 22.27
CA GLU A 479 -0.41 -7.05 23.29
C GLU A 479 -0.17 -6.45 24.66
N THR A 480 -1.13 -6.69 25.55
CA THR A 480 -1.01 -6.39 26.99
C THR A 480 -0.88 -7.68 27.80
N THR A 481 -0.16 -7.60 28.88
CA THR A 481 -0.07 -8.69 29.86
C THR A 481 -0.22 -8.13 31.26
N ILE A 482 -0.87 -8.90 32.15
CA ILE A 482 -1.00 -8.57 33.57
C ILE A 482 -0.08 -9.52 34.33
N THR A 483 0.88 -8.93 35.04
CA THR A 483 1.81 -9.65 35.92
C THR A 483 1.56 -9.25 37.37
N PRO A 484 2.15 -9.93 38.36
CA PRO A 484 2.08 -9.49 39.77
C PRO A 484 2.62 -8.07 40.00
N SER A 485 3.48 -7.56 39.10
CA SER A 485 4.00 -6.19 39.12
C SER A 485 3.09 -5.18 38.42
N GLY A 486 1.93 -5.60 37.90
CA GLY A 486 0.92 -4.76 37.27
C GLY A 486 0.74 -5.02 35.77
N PHE A 487 0.20 -4.01 35.09
CA PHE A 487 -0.12 -4.00 33.67
C PHE A 487 1.14 -3.65 32.84
N HIS A 488 1.45 -4.46 31.84
CA HIS A 488 2.61 -4.30 30.99
C HIS A 488 2.28 -4.51 29.50
N LYS A 489 3.09 -3.91 28.61
CA LYS A 489 3.17 -4.31 27.20
C LYS A 489 3.83 -5.70 27.17
N ALA A 490 3.25 -6.64 26.42
CA ALA A 490 3.79 -7.99 26.33
C ALA A 490 5.10 -8.01 25.53
N LYS A 491 6.20 -8.35 26.20
CA LYS A 491 7.57 -8.36 25.64
C LYS A 491 8.16 -9.77 25.54
N GLY A 492 7.34 -10.81 25.63
CA GLY A 492 7.80 -12.20 25.72
C GLY A 492 8.64 -12.69 24.54
N GLY A 493 8.48 -12.06 23.38
CA GLY A 493 9.19 -12.41 22.15
C GLY A 493 10.52 -11.69 21.92
N GLU A 494 10.79 -10.53 22.58
CA GLU A 494 11.91 -9.64 22.25
C GLU A 494 13.30 -10.30 22.40
N LYS A 495 13.46 -11.25 23.33
CA LYS A 495 14.73 -11.94 23.60
C LYS A 495 14.90 -13.25 22.81
N LEU A 496 13.87 -13.70 22.14
CA LEU A 496 13.96 -14.92 21.34
C LEU A 496 14.70 -14.63 20.03
N ALA A 497 15.48 -15.60 19.56
CA ALA A 497 16.03 -15.53 18.22
C ALA A 497 14.87 -15.32 17.21
N GLU A 498 15.13 -14.55 16.18
CA GLU A 498 14.18 -14.40 15.08
C GLU A 498 13.85 -15.78 14.55
N ASN A 499 12.60 -16.16 14.64
CA ASN A 499 12.13 -17.37 14.00
C ASN A 499 11.16 -16.98 12.88
N GLU A 500 10.90 -17.91 11.98
CA GLU A 500 10.07 -17.70 10.80
C GLU A 500 8.62 -17.23 11.13
N SER A 501 8.23 -17.17 12.40
CA SER A 501 6.90 -16.75 12.85
C SER A 501 6.83 -15.34 13.39
N ASP A 502 7.95 -14.73 13.68
CA ASP A 502 8.00 -13.52 14.48
C ASP A 502 9.14 -12.63 13.99
N LEU A 503 8.82 -11.76 13.01
CA LEU A 503 9.76 -10.76 12.50
C LEU A 503 10.13 -9.79 13.61
N LEU A 504 11.41 -9.53 13.76
CA LEU A 504 11.93 -8.55 14.71
C LEU A 504 11.23 -7.18 14.52
N GLU A 505 11.01 -6.76 13.27
CA GLU A 505 10.37 -5.48 12.97
C GLU A 505 8.87 -5.43 13.27
N HIS A 506 8.23 -6.54 13.57
CA HIS A 506 6.83 -6.58 13.98
C HIS A 506 6.63 -6.70 15.49
N ARG A 507 7.72 -6.79 16.23
CA ARG A 507 7.74 -6.84 17.71
C ARG A 507 7.59 -5.45 18.31
N THR A 508 7.61 -5.42 19.63
CA THR A 508 7.35 -4.20 20.40
C THR A 508 8.47 -3.16 20.37
N ASP A 509 9.67 -3.52 19.89
CA ASP A 509 10.84 -2.62 19.81
C ASP A 509 10.52 -1.31 19.05
N GLY A 510 9.94 -1.40 17.87
CA GLY A 510 9.53 -0.21 17.12
C GLY A 510 8.48 0.63 17.83
N THR A 511 7.59 -0.03 18.58
CA THR A 511 6.58 0.67 19.39
C THR A 511 7.18 1.32 20.63
N ASP A 512 8.30 0.83 21.18
CA ASP A 512 8.98 1.46 22.29
C ASP A 512 9.75 2.72 21.86
N ALA A 513 10.33 2.70 20.65
CA ALA A 513 10.88 3.91 20.04
C ALA A 513 9.78 4.97 19.80
N PHE A 514 8.61 4.56 19.30
CA PHE A 514 7.45 5.45 19.15
C PHE A 514 6.98 6.01 20.51
N ASP A 515 6.84 5.17 21.53
CA ASP A 515 6.44 5.60 22.88
C ASP A 515 7.39 6.69 23.40
N THR A 516 8.71 6.49 23.26
CA THR A 516 9.75 7.45 23.68
C THR A 516 9.65 8.76 22.93
N LEU A 517 9.49 8.70 21.60
CA LEU A 517 9.30 9.90 20.76
C LEU A 517 8.04 10.67 21.18
N TYR A 518 6.92 9.97 21.36
CA TYR A 518 5.64 10.58 21.70
C TYR A 518 5.67 11.23 23.08
N LEU A 519 6.15 10.50 24.10
CA LEU A 519 6.27 11.01 25.46
C LEU A 519 7.23 12.19 25.56
N GLY A 520 8.35 12.14 24.82
CA GLY A 520 9.29 13.25 24.71
C GLY A 520 8.60 14.52 24.19
N ASN A 521 7.86 14.43 23.11
CA ASN A 521 7.15 15.57 22.52
C ASN A 521 5.98 16.09 23.40
N VAL A 522 5.34 15.23 24.19
CA VAL A 522 4.22 15.60 25.06
C VAL A 522 4.71 16.23 26.36
N LEU A 523 5.72 15.65 27.00
CA LEU A 523 6.16 16.03 28.34
C LEU A 523 7.33 17.02 28.34
N TYR A 524 8.14 17.02 27.27
CA TYR A 524 9.35 17.85 27.11
C TYR A 524 9.35 18.54 25.74
N PRO A 525 8.33 19.37 25.44
CA PRO A 525 8.21 19.97 24.13
C PRO A 525 9.42 20.85 23.82
N TYR A 526 10.05 20.60 22.66
CA TYR A 526 11.11 21.46 22.14
C TYR A 526 10.53 22.82 21.73
N SER A 527 11.07 23.90 22.28
CA SER A 527 10.79 25.27 21.85
C SER A 527 11.98 25.81 21.09
N ALA A 528 11.79 26.18 19.81
CA ALA A 528 12.83 26.78 18.97
C ALA A 528 13.31 28.16 19.45
N PHE A 529 12.68 28.73 20.49
CA PHE A 529 13.12 29.97 21.13
C PHE A 529 13.98 29.64 22.35
N GLY A 530 15.25 29.98 22.24
CA GLY A 530 16.26 29.76 23.25
C GLY A 530 15.82 30.17 24.65
N SER A 531 16.18 29.33 25.57
CA SER A 531 16.12 29.56 27.01
C SER A 531 16.82 30.84 27.41
N GLY A 532 16.08 31.90 27.48
CA GLY A 532 16.44 33.14 28.11
C GLY A 532 15.31 33.61 28.95
N LEU A 533 15.14 32.96 30.13
CA LEU A 533 14.68 33.61 31.37
C LEU A 533 14.71 32.55 32.47
N GLY A 534 15.63 32.76 33.38
CA GLY A 534 15.85 31.91 34.53
C GLY A 534 14.63 31.80 35.42
N SER A 535 14.48 30.63 35.98
CA SER A 535 13.63 30.31 37.11
C SER A 535 13.91 31.25 38.29
N GLY A 536 12.97 32.07 38.58
CA GLY A 536 12.82 32.74 39.83
C GLY A 536 11.39 32.45 40.32
N LEU A 537 11.28 31.52 41.20
CA LEU A 537 10.44 31.30 42.37
C LEU A 537 10.06 29.85 42.54
#